data_4f2c9d2304887da35cc5a4f721993322
#
_entry.id   4f2c9d2304887da35cc5a4f721993322
#
_cell.length_a   1.000
_cell.length_b   1.000
_cell.length_c   1.000
_cell.angle_alpha   90.00
_cell.angle_beta   90.00
_cell.angle_gamma   90.00
#
_symmetry.space_group_name_H-M   'P 1'
#
loop_
_entity.id
_entity.type
_entity.pdbx_description
1 polymer ?
#
loop_
_entity_poly.entity_id
_entity_poly.type
_entity_poly.pdbx_seq_one_letter_code
_entity_poly.pdbx_strand_id
1 'polypeptide(L)'
;MLTRILLWPLMATITIAVSFAQQTNEGAYSCAAKSSGGIFYNDQTKKWEGTSFRPLSEFTLRLKYVRTATEGDEYAATVTPDGRNDALPCIAYRTELAQIDELGFLVCRTKLYNYKFNFKTGRFVEAYLMGYIGGDDTNDDTPVLSGGVCTKIE
;
A
#
# COMPACT_ATOMS: atom_id res chain seq x y z
N MET A 1 15.13 -33.64 72.55
CA MET A 1 15.17 -33.69 71.07
C MET A 1 14.19 -32.64 70.52
N LEU A 2 14.70 -31.48 70.06
CA LEU A 2 13.87 -30.45 69.49
C LEU A 2 14.00 -30.50 67.96
N THR A 3 12.92 -30.87 67.29
CA THR A 3 12.89 -30.91 65.82
C THR A 3 12.55 -29.48 65.30
N ARG A 4 13.51 -28.82 64.63
CA ARG A 4 13.33 -27.56 63.95
C ARG A 4 12.71 -27.82 62.56
N ILE A 5 11.47 -27.33 62.37
CA ILE A 5 10.80 -27.31 61.08
C ILE A 5 11.26 -26.04 60.35
N LEU A 6 12.02 -26.21 59.25
CA LEU A 6 12.37 -25.12 58.31
C LEU A 6 11.18 -24.92 57.36
N LEU A 7 10.49 -23.79 57.53
CA LEU A 7 9.54 -23.29 56.54
C LEU A 7 10.30 -22.56 55.43
N TRP A 8 10.31 -23.12 54.24
CA TRP A 8 10.83 -22.46 53.03
C TRP A 8 9.73 -21.62 52.41
N PRO A 9 9.93 -20.26 52.16
CA PRO A 9 8.94 -19.48 51.50
C PRO A 9 8.92 -19.79 50.00
N LEU A 10 7.79 -20.24 49.47
CA LEU A 10 7.55 -20.35 48.03
C LEU A 10 7.43 -18.90 47.45
N MET A 11 8.47 -18.45 46.81
CA MET A 11 8.36 -17.24 45.97
C MET A 11 7.64 -17.58 44.64
N ALA A 12 6.38 -17.20 44.55
CA ALA A 12 5.61 -17.24 43.30
C ALA A 12 6.09 -16.11 42.38
N THR A 13 6.83 -16.45 41.35
CA THR A 13 7.18 -15.51 40.28
C THR A 13 5.97 -15.27 39.37
N ILE A 14 5.35 -14.08 39.47
CA ILE A 14 4.30 -13.66 38.56
C ILE A 14 4.98 -13.22 37.23
N THR A 15 4.92 -14.08 36.23
CA THR A 15 5.30 -13.72 34.85
C THR A 15 4.20 -12.89 34.25
N ILE A 16 4.40 -11.57 34.13
CA ILE A 16 3.53 -10.67 33.37
C ILE A 16 3.84 -10.89 31.89
N ALA A 17 2.97 -11.62 31.18
CA ALA A 17 3.02 -11.74 29.74
C ALA A 17 2.57 -10.38 29.16
N VAL A 18 3.53 -9.55 28.73
CA VAL A 18 3.23 -8.33 27.98
C VAL A 18 2.86 -8.79 26.55
N SER A 19 1.56 -8.85 26.25
CA SER A 19 1.07 -9.00 24.88
C SER A 19 1.39 -7.72 24.12
N PHE A 20 2.43 -7.73 23.31
CA PHE A 20 2.61 -6.71 22.28
C PHE A 20 1.48 -6.90 21.26
N ALA A 21 0.48 -6.03 21.28
CA ALA A 21 -0.48 -5.94 20.19
C ALA A 21 0.31 -5.60 18.92
N GLN A 22 0.36 -6.52 17.97
CA GLN A 22 1.00 -6.30 16.69
C GLN A 22 0.24 -5.16 16.00
N GLN A 23 0.89 -4.02 15.82
CA GLN A 23 0.26 -2.86 15.18
C GLN A 23 0.11 -3.17 13.68
N THR A 24 -1.09 -3.58 13.29
CA THR A 24 -1.42 -3.84 11.88
C THR A 24 -1.53 -2.53 11.11
N ASN A 25 -1.24 -2.57 9.82
CA ASN A 25 -1.47 -1.43 8.92
C ASN A 25 -2.95 -1.35 8.46
N GLU A 26 -3.86 -2.02 9.17
CA GLU A 26 -5.29 -1.95 8.89
C GLU A 26 -5.82 -0.52 9.04
N GLY A 27 -6.75 -0.14 8.16
CA GLY A 27 -7.41 1.17 8.20
C GLY A 27 -7.57 1.80 6.82
N ALA A 28 -7.95 3.06 6.82
CA ALA A 28 -8.08 3.88 5.63
C ALA A 28 -6.99 4.95 5.56
N TYR A 29 -6.53 5.21 4.35
CA TYR A 29 -5.47 6.16 4.05
C TYR A 29 -5.93 7.08 2.92
N SER A 30 -5.88 8.39 3.15
CA SER A 30 -6.05 9.40 2.09
C SER A 30 -4.72 9.62 1.40
N CYS A 31 -4.67 9.41 0.10
CA CYS A 31 -3.48 9.49 -0.74
C CYS A 31 -3.62 10.61 -1.77
N ALA A 32 -2.61 11.46 -1.88
CA ALA A 32 -2.59 12.55 -2.85
C ALA A 32 -1.24 12.62 -3.57
N ALA A 33 -1.26 12.67 -4.90
CA ALA A 33 -0.08 12.84 -5.72
C ALA A 33 0.54 14.24 -5.52
N LYS A 34 1.86 14.30 -5.48
CA LYS A 34 2.65 15.53 -5.37
C LYS A 34 3.41 15.86 -6.65
N SER A 35 3.69 14.84 -7.46
CA SER A 35 4.34 14.98 -8.75
C SER A 35 3.81 13.94 -9.71
N SER A 36 3.80 14.27 -11.01
CA SER A 36 3.36 13.38 -12.07
C SER A 36 4.17 13.65 -13.32
N GLY A 37 4.47 12.61 -14.07
CA GLY A 37 5.18 12.70 -15.35
C GLY A 37 4.90 11.47 -16.20
N GLY A 38 5.34 11.49 -17.42
CA GLY A 38 5.12 10.40 -18.35
C GLY A 38 5.58 10.74 -19.75
N ILE A 39 4.94 10.12 -20.74
CA ILE A 39 5.17 10.40 -22.15
C ILE A 39 3.85 10.80 -22.79
N PHE A 40 3.88 11.73 -23.72
CA PHE A 40 2.73 12.14 -24.53
C PHE A 40 3.09 12.07 -26.01
N TYR A 41 2.10 11.85 -26.86
CA TYR A 41 2.29 11.89 -28.30
C TYR A 41 2.24 13.33 -28.80
N ASN A 42 3.33 13.79 -29.42
CA ASN A 42 3.40 15.13 -30.01
C ASN A 42 2.93 15.07 -31.47
N ASP A 43 1.74 15.60 -31.73
CA ASP A 43 1.12 15.60 -33.06
C ASP A 43 1.90 16.38 -34.12
N GLN A 44 2.73 17.34 -33.70
CA GLN A 44 3.56 18.12 -34.62
C GLN A 44 4.81 17.35 -35.06
N THR A 45 5.49 16.71 -34.10
CA THR A 45 6.71 15.96 -34.38
C THR A 45 6.44 14.49 -34.73
N LYS A 46 5.20 14.02 -34.53
CA LYS A 46 4.79 12.62 -34.69
C LYS A 46 5.65 11.65 -33.86
N LYS A 47 5.96 12.06 -32.63
CA LYS A 47 6.80 11.28 -31.71
C LYS A 47 6.24 11.31 -30.30
N TRP A 48 6.55 10.25 -29.55
CA TRP A 48 6.34 10.20 -28.12
C TRP A 48 7.48 10.95 -27.41
N GLU A 49 7.11 11.89 -26.53
CA GLU A 49 8.04 12.76 -25.83
C GLU A 49 7.77 12.72 -24.32
N GLY A 50 8.84 12.79 -23.51
CA GLY A 50 8.71 12.89 -22.05
C GLY A 50 8.15 14.22 -21.60
N THR A 51 7.27 14.20 -20.61
CA THR A 51 6.66 15.42 -20.06
C THR A 51 6.34 15.31 -18.57
N SER A 52 6.12 16.47 -17.96
CA SER A 52 5.54 16.56 -16.61
C SER A 52 4.07 16.90 -16.72
N PHE A 53 3.25 16.23 -15.90
CA PHE A 53 1.82 16.49 -15.79
C PHE A 53 1.49 17.20 -14.48
N ARG A 54 0.36 17.88 -14.44
CA ARG A 54 -0.22 18.32 -13.17
C ARG A 54 -0.63 17.08 -12.36
N PRO A 55 -0.19 16.95 -11.12
CA PRO A 55 -0.62 15.85 -10.28
C PRO A 55 -2.11 16.02 -9.93
N LEU A 56 -2.93 15.08 -10.34
CA LEU A 56 -4.39 15.09 -10.13
C LEU A 56 -4.87 13.84 -9.41
N SER A 57 -3.99 12.86 -9.19
CA SER A 57 -4.40 11.61 -8.55
C SER A 57 -4.61 11.82 -7.06
N GLU A 58 -5.86 11.64 -6.64
CA GLU A 58 -6.29 11.56 -5.25
C GLU A 58 -7.16 10.31 -5.10
N PHE A 59 -6.93 9.56 -4.01
CA PHE A 59 -7.69 8.32 -3.76
C PHE A 59 -7.64 7.91 -2.29
N THR A 60 -8.57 7.06 -1.89
CA THR A 60 -8.54 6.37 -0.60
C THR A 60 -8.07 4.94 -0.80
N LEU A 61 -6.99 4.56 -0.10
CA LEU A 61 -6.58 3.17 0.07
C LEU A 61 -7.20 2.63 1.37
N ARG A 62 -7.92 1.51 1.31
CA ARG A 62 -8.41 0.79 2.49
C ARG A 62 -7.72 -0.57 2.58
N LEU A 63 -7.25 -0.88 3.79
CA LEU A 63 -6.65 -2.17 4.13
C LEU A 63 -7.47 -2.84 5.21
N LYS A 64 -7.91 -4.06 4.95
CA LYS A 64 -8.50 -4.94 5.95
C LYS A 64 -7.55 -6.12 6.17
N TYR A 65 -7.03 -6.25 7.40
CA TYR A 65 -6.15 -7.35 7.76
C TYR A 65 -6.87 -8.69 7.59
N VAL A 66 -6.18 -9.67 7.06
CA VAL A 66 -6.70 -11.03 6.85
C VAL A 66 -5.92 -12.03 7.70
N ARG A 67 -4.60 -12.05 7.55
CA ARG A 67 -3.73 -12.97 8.31
C ARG A 67 -2.26 -12.57 8.19
N THR A 68 -1.43 -13.13 9.07
CA THR A 68 0.03 -13.13 8.91
C THR A 68 0.45 -14.37 8.10
N ALA A 69 1.27 -14.15 7.08
CA ALA A 69 1.90 -15.18 6.26
C ALA A 69 3.42 -15.17 6.47
N THR A 70 4.13 -16.12 5.86
CA THR A 70 5.59 -16.27 6.03
C THR A 70 6.38 -15.04 5.58
N GLU A 71 5.89 -14.32 4.57
CA GLU A 71 6.59 -13.19 3.95
C GLU A 71 6.01 -11.82 4.37
N GLY A 72 5.09 -11.79 5.33
CA GLY A 72 4.47 -10.57 5.86
C GLY A 72 2.98 -10.69 6.10
N ASP A 73 2.36 -9.58 6.46
CA ASP A 73 0.92 -9.51 6.72
C ASP A 73 0.12 -9.38 5.41
N GLU A 74 -0.94 -10.17 5.28
CA GLU A 74 -1.84 -10.16 4.12
C GLU A 74 -3.10 -9.34 4.39
N TYR A 75 -3.50 -8.54 3.41
CA TYR A 75 -4.62 -7.62 3.47
C TYR A 75 -5.54 -7.76 2.26
N ALA A 76 -6.85 -7.67 2.49
CA ALA A 76 -7.78 -7.29 1.44
C ALA A 76 -7.66 -5.77 1.23
N ALA A 77 -7.11 -5.36 0.08
CA ALA A 77 -6.85 -3.98 -0.24
C ALA A 77 -7.83 -3.47 -1.31
N THR A 78 -8.31 -2.24 -1.13
CA THR A 78 -9.13 -1.54 -2.14
C THR A 78 -8.65 -0.12 -2.34
N VAL A 79 -8.75 0.37 -3.57
CA VAL A 79 -8.49 1.76 -3.94
C VAL A 79 -9.79 2.38 -4.44
N THR A 80 -10.18 3.51 -3.85
CA THR A 80 -11.33 4.30 -4.30
C THR A 80 -10.80 5.64 -4.80
N PRO A 81 -10.78 5.90 -6.13
CA PRO A 81 -10.40 7.20 -6.68
C PRO A 81 -11.32 8.31 -6.16
N ASP A 82 -10.78 9.52 -5.97
CA ASP A 82 -11.58 10.66 -5.54
C ASP A 82 -12.72 10.96 -6.53
N GLY A 83 -13.85 11.41 -5.98
CA GLY A 83 -15.07 11.64 -6.77
C GLY A 83 -15.79 10.37 -7.26
N ARG A 84 -15.31 9.16 -6.89
CA ARG A 84 -15.95 7.87 -7.20
C ARG A 84 -16.44 7.17 -5.93
N ASN A 85 -17.51 6.38 -6.10
CA ASN A 85 -18.06 5.57 -4.99
C ASN A 85 -17.68 4.08 -5.10
N ASP A 86 -17.12 3.66 -6.23
CA ASP A 86 -16.74 2.27 -6.47
C ASP A 86 -15.32 2.00 -5.96
N ALA A 87 -15.23 1.14 -4.97
CA ALA A 87 -13.95 0.63 -4.46
C ALA A 87 -13.42 -0.45 -5.42
N LEU A 88 -12.24 -0.23 -5.97
CA LEU A 88 -11.56 -1.16 -6.87
C LEU A 88 -10.66 -2.09 -6.07
N PRO A 89 -10.78 -3.42 -6.22
CA PRO A 89 -9.83 -4.34 -5.60
C PRO A 89 -8.40 -4.04 -6.05
N CYS A 90 -7.47 -3.98 -5.09
CA CYS A 90 -6.05 -3.85 -5.34
C CYS A 90 -5.36 -5.17 -4.99
N ILE A 91 -5.15 -6.02 -6.01
CA ILE A 91 -4.67 -7.38 -5.87
C ILE A 91 -3.18 -7.50 -6.15
N ALA A 92 -2.50 -8.42 -5.48
CA ALA A 92 -1.12 -8.76 -5.80
C ALA A 92 -1.03 -9.57 -7.10
N TYR A 93 0.20 -9.73 -7.62
CA TYR A 93 0.42 -10.42 -8.91
C TYR A 93 0.01 -11.90 -8.91
N ARG A 94 0.08 -12.57 -7.75
CA ARG A 94 -0.13 -14.03 -7.63
C ARG A 94 -1.27 -14.42 -6.72
N THR A 95 -1.81 -13.46 -5.96
CA THR A 95 -2.86 -13.69 -4.96
C THR A 95 -3.88 -12.57 -5.02
N GLU A 96 -5.09 -12.83 -4.56
CA GLU A 96 -6.12 -11.80 -4.41
C GLU A 96 -5.84 -10.85 -3.24
N LEU A 97 -4.96 -11.25 -2.31
CA LEU A 97 -4.58 -10.46 -1.16
C LEU A 97 -3.30 -9.69 -1.45
N ALA A 98 -3.27 -8.45 -1.02
CA ALA A 98 -2.07 -7.63 -1.02
C ALA A 98 -1.24 -7.94 0.23
N GLN A 99 0.09 -7.96 0.10
CA GLN A 99 0.99 -8.28 1.19
C GLN A 99 1.87 -7.08 1.54
N ILE A 100 2.03 -6.82 2.84
CA ILE A 100 3.01 -5.84 3.34
C ILE A 100 4.21 -6.62 3.85
N ASP A 101 5.36 -6.41 3.21
CA ASP A 101 6.62 -7.03 3.59
C ASP A 101 7.24 -6.39 4.85
N GLU A 102 8.32 -6.99 5.37
CA GLU A 102 9.06 -6.50 6.55
C GLU A 102 9.64 -5.09 6.37
N LEU A 103 9.86 -4.65 5.13
CA LEU A 103 10.34 -3.32 4.80
C LEU A 103 9.20 -2.29 4.76
N GLY A 104 7.95 -2.74 4.88
CA GLY A 104 6.74 -1.93 4.86
C GLY A 104 6.21 -1.64 3.45
N PHE A 105 6.65 -2.39 2.45
CA PHE A 105 6.13 -2.24 1.09
C PHE A 105 4.89 -3.10 0.86
N LEU A 106 3.91 -2.49 0.21
CA LEU A 106 2.77 -3.17 -0.41
C LEU A 106 2.80 -2.88 -1.91
N VAL A 107 2.70 -3.94 -2.71
CA VAL A 107 2.60 -3.86 -4.16
C VAL A 107 1.29 -4.50 -4.58
N CYS A 108 0.44 -3.74 -5.26
CA CYS A 108 -0.82 -4.26 -5.77
C CYS A 108 -1.21 -3.55 -7.07
N ARG A 109 -2.21 -4.09 -7.75
CA ARG A 109 -2.76 -3.52 -8.98
C ARG A 109 -4.28 -3.55 -8.99
N THR A 110 -4.87 -2.54 -9.59
CA THR A 110 -6.25 -2.55 -10.05
C THR A 110 -6.30 -2.96 -11.53
N LYS A 111 -7.45 -2.83 -12.17
CA LYS A 111 -7.58 -3.15 -13.61
C LYS A 111 -6.64 -2.31 -14.50
N LEU A 112 -6.39 -1.05 -14.15
CA LEU A 112 -5.66 -0.08 -14.99
C LEU A 112 -4.36 0.42 -14.37
N TYR A 113 -4.25 0.41 -13.04
CA TYR A 113 -3.14 1.01 -12.32
C TYR A 113 -2.33 -0.02 -11.55
N ASN A 114 -1.01 0.20 -11.53
CA ASN A 114 -0.09 -0.48 -10.63
C ASN A 114 0.27 0.47 -9.49
N TYR A 115 0.28 -0.03 -8.26
CA TYR A 115 0.58 0.73 -7.06
C TYR A 115 1.73 0.11 -6.28
N LYS A 116 2.57 0.98 -5.72
CA LYS A 116 3.55 0.60 -4.70
C LYS A 116 3.50 1.60 -3.57
N PHE A 117 3.24 1.12 -2.35
CA PHE A 117 3.18 1.92 -1.13
C PHE A 117 4.34 1.55 -0.21
N ASN A 118 4.77 2.51 0.62
CA ASN A 118 5.64 2.23 1.75
C ASN A 118 5.03 2.84 3.01
N PHE A 119 4.54 1.99 3.91
CA PHE A 119 3.84 2.40 5.13
C PHE A 119 4.76 2.99 6.20
N LYS A 120 6.08 2.76 6.13
CA LYS A 120 7.05 3.41 7.03
C LYS A 120 7.29 4.88 6.67
N THR A 121 7.18 5.23 5.40
CA THR A 121 7.41 6.60 4.91
C THR A 121 6.14 7.34 4.54
N GLY A 122 5.00 6.64 4.46
CA GLY A 122 3.74 7.17 3.96
C GLY A 122 3.76 7.54 2.48
N ARG A 123 4.74 7.06 1.70
CA ARG A 123 4.88 7.40 0.28
C ARG A 123 4.27 6.33 -0.61
N PHE A 124 3.79 6.77 -1.77
CA PHE A 124 3.33 5.86 -2.81
C PHE A 124 3.83 6.28 -4.19
N VAL A 125 3.81 5.31 -5.09
CA VAL A 125 3.90 5.50 -6.54
C VAL A 125 2.75 4.75 -7.18
N GLU A 126 2.08 5.38 -8.14
CA GLU A 126 1.11 4.74 -9.03
C GLU A 126 1.56 4.89 -10.48
N ALA A 127 1.25 3.90 -11.30
CA ALA A 127 1.58 3.90 -12.72
C ALA A 127 0.37 3.45 -13.56
N TYR A 128 -0.04 4.29 -14.49
CA TYR A 128 -0.90 3.95 -15.61
C TYR A 128 0.01 3.71 -16.83
N LEU A 129 0.04 2.49 -17.34
CA LEU A 129 1.02 2.06 -18.35
C LEU A 129 0.38 1.69 -19.69
N MET A 130 -0.89 2.05 -19.88
CA MET A 130 -1.60 1.80 -21.13
C MET A 130 -1.25 2.87 -22.17
N GLY A 131 -1.85 2.77 -23.35
CA GLY A 131 -1.67 3.71 -24.44
C GLY A 131 -0.48 3.40 -25.31
N TYR A 132 0.71 3.89 -25.00
CA TYR A 132 1.92 3.68 -25.80
C TYR A 132 2.14 2.22 -26.25
N ILE A 133 1.90 1.26 -25.35
CA ILE A 133 2.04 -0.17 -25.65
C ILE A 133 0.91 -0.73 -26.52
N GLY A 134 -0.21 -0.01 -26.61
CA GLY A 134 -1.31 -0.36 -27.53
C GLY A 134 -0.99 -0.08 -29.00
N GLY A 135 0.00 0.76 -29.26
CA GLY A 135 0.44 1.13 -30.58
C GLY A 135 -0.38 2.25 -31.25
N ASP A 136 -1.29 2.86 -30.51
CA ASP A 136 -2.05 4.01 -30.98
C ASP A 136 -1.27 5.29 -30.71
N ASP A 137 -0.90 5.98 -31.79
CA ASP A 137 -0.17 7.26 -31.71
C ASP A 137 -1.15 8.41 -31.45
N THR A 138 -1.78 8.40 -30.27
CA THR A 138 -2.73 9.41 -29.80
C THR A 138 -2.45 9.73 -28.32
N ASN A 139 -3.14 10.76 -27.79
CA ASN A 139 -3.07 11.12 -26.37
C ASN A 139 -4.29 10.64 -25.56
N ASP A 140 -5.13 9.77 -26.12
CA ASP A 140 -6.33 9.27 -25.44
C ASP A 140 -6.00 8.43 -24.21
N ASP A 141 -4.86 7.71 -24.27
CA ASP A 141 -4.36 6.81 -23.21
C ASP A 141 -2.89 7.09 -22.89
N THR A 142 -2.60 8.25 -22.37
CA THR A 142 -1.22 8.70 -22.05
C THR A 142 -0.65 7.97 -20.83
N PRO A 143 0.49 7.26 -20.95
CA PRO A 143 1.16 6.64 -19.82
C PRO A 143 1.63 7.66 -18.80
N VAL A 144 1.29 7.44 -17.53
CA VAL A 144 1.56 8.35 -16.42
C VAL A 144 2.15 7.60 -15.23
N LEU A 145 3.16 8.20 -14.61
CA LEU A 145 3.71 7.81 -13.32
C LEU A 145 3.49 8.96 -12.34
N SER A 146 2.80 8.71 -11.24
CA SER A 146 2.57 9.69 -10.17
C SER A 146 3.19 9.22 -8.87
N GLY A 147 3.72 10.16 -8.10
CA GLY A 147 4.26 9.92 -6.77
C GLY A 147 3.67 10.89 -5.75
N GLY A 148 3.42 10.40 -4.55
CA GLY A 148 2.78 11.20 -3.52
C GLY A 148 2.88 10.63 -2.13
N VAL A 149 1.98 11.09 -1.26
CA VAL A 149 1.92 10.68 0.16
C VAL A 149 0.52 10.23 0.53
N CYS A 150 0.47 9.25 1.43
CA CYS A 150 -0.74 8.77 2.08
C CYS A 150 -0.70 9.12 3.56
N THR A 151 -1.82 9.56 4.10
CA THR A 151 -2.01 9.83 5.53
C THR A 151 -3.13 8.93 6.04
N LYS A 152 -2.89 8.23 7.15
CA LYS A 152 -3.92 7.40 7.79
C LYS A 152 -5.05 8.29 8.30
N ILE A 153 -6.30 7.92 8.03
CA ILE A 153 -7.52 8.68 8.41
C ILE A 153 -8.47 7.88 9.30
N GLU A 154 -8.32 6.55 9.34
CA GLU A 154 -9.07 5.64 10.23
C GLU A 154 -8.16 4.53 10.75
#